data_013fc59adfd7747a1cd29e4372fd2afe
#
_entry.id   013fc59adfd7747a1cd29e4372fd2afe
#
_cell.length_a   1.000
_cell.length_b   1.000
_cell.length_c   1.000
_cell.angle_alpha   90.00
_cell.angle_beta   90.00
_cell.angle_gamma   90.00
#
_symmetry.space_group_name_H-M   'P 1'
#
loop_
_entity.id
_entity.type
_entity.pdbx_description
1 polymer ?
#
loop_
_entity_poly.entity_id
_entity_poly.type
_entity_poly.pdbx_seq_one_letter_code
_entity_poly.pdbx_strand_id
1 'polypeptide(L)'
;PTAALRRGGVEDVDVRSLDLNVFDPVGVNQHAMRFLEAFRIYCVLAASPAIDAGDWREISHNHGETARNGRDPAFRLLRDGKQVSLAAWATEIVEDVRAIAGLIDRGEGGDAYVSAVDAQAALIDDPDATPSARVLEEMRRNDTGFFHFAMDMARGHKQYFRELEPLADDRLAVYTSEATRSIEQQQLVEASDEISFDEYLQQYFSEQGCCD
;
A
#
# COMPACT_ATOMS: atom_id res chain seq x y z
N PRO A 1 -13.12 11.19 11.98
CA PRO A 1 -13.29 10.03 11.09
C PRO A 1 -14.43 9.13 11.53
N THR A 2 -14.55 8.81 12.84
CA THR A 2 -15.54 7.84 13.37
C THR A 2 -16.99 8.26 13.15
N ALA A 3 -17.31 9.55 13.30
CA ALA A 3 -18.66 10.06 13.07
C ALA A 3 -19.07 10.00 11.58
N ALA A 4 -18.14 10.29 10.67
CA ALA A 4 -18.38 10.19 9.23
C ALA A 4 -18.60 8.73 8.81
N LEU A 5 -17.77 7.79 9.30
CA LEU A 5 -17.91 6.34 9.05
C LEU A 5 -19.25 5.78 9.57
N ARG A 6 -19.73 6.28 10.73
CA ARG A 6 -21.03 5.86 11.27
C ARG A 6 -22.22 6.35 10.43
N ARG A 7 -22.10 7.53 9.81
CA ARG A 7 -23.17 8.13 8.99
C ARG A 7 -23.17 7.63 7.55
N GLY A 8 -22.00 7.55 6.94
CA GLY A 8 -21.83 7.28 5.51
C GLY A 8 -21.35 5.86 5.16
N GLY A 9 -20.87 5.09 6.14
CA GLY A 9 -20.21 3.81 5.87
C GLY A 9 -18.78 3.99 5.38
N VAL A 10 -18.19 2.92 4.84
CA VAL A 10 -16.85 2.91 4.25
C VAL A 10 -16.97 3.16 2.74
N GLU A 11 -16.44 4.27 2.25
CA GLU A 11 -16.43 4.61 0.83
C GLU A 11 -15.15 4.16 0.14
N ASP A 12 -14.00 4.21 0.86
CA ASP A 12 -12.70 3.85 0.34
C ASP A 12 -11.85 3.10 1.38
N VAL A 13 -10.81 2.42 0.90
CA VAL A 13 -9.83 1.71 1.72
C VAL A 13 -8.43 2.18 1.36
N ASP A 14 -7.71 2.69 2.36
CA ASP A 14 -6.33 3.15 2.24
C ASP A 14 -5.36 2.04 2.69
N VAL A 15 -4.46 1.61 1.81
CA VAL A 15 -3.44 0.60 2.09
C VAL A 15 -2.14 1.27 2.50
N ARG A 16 -1.82 1.22 3.80
CA ARG A 16 -0.62 1.86 4.37
C ARG A 16 0.48 0.88 4.77
N SER A 17 0.25 -0.41 4.61
CA SER A 17 1.20 -1.46 5.01
C SER A 17 2.19 -1.83 3.91
N LEU A 18 2.22 -1.08 2.80
CA LEU A 18 3.15 -1.31 1.71
C LEU A 18 4.46 -0.58 1.97
N ASP A 19 5.56 -1.34 1.99
CA ASP A 19 6.90 -0.77 2.09
C ASP A 19 7.28 -0.03 0.80
N LEU A 20 8.01 1.08 0.98
CA LEU A 20 8.61 1.80 -0.14
C LEU A 20 9.70 0.95 -0.79
N ASN A 21 9.55 0.66 -2.07
CA ASN A 21 10.60 -0.01 -2.85
C ASN A 21 11.65 1.02 -3.29
N VAL A 22 12.74 1.11 -2.55
CA VAL A 22 13.83 2.07 -2.84
C VAL A 22 14.57 1.81 -4.15
N PHE A 23 14.39 0.64 -4.76
CA PHE A 23 14.97 0.30 -6.06
C PHE A 23 14.14 0.78 -7.25
N ASP A 24 12.93 1.27 -6.98
CA ASP A 24 12.05 1.82 -7.99
C ASP A 24 12.03 3.36 -7.87
N PRO A 25 12.21 4.13 -8.95
CA PRO A 25 12.27 5.59 -8.89
C PRO A 25 11.03 6.24 -8.30
N VAL A 26 9.85 5.61 -8.43
CA VAL A 26 8.59 6.12 -7.87
C VAL A 26 8.19 5.44 -6.56
N GLY A 27 9.04 4.53 -6.04
CA GLY A 27 8.84 3.86 -4.76
C GLY A 27 7.86 2.69 -4.79
N VAL A 28 7.19 2.45 -5.90
CA VAL A 28 6.27 1.33 -6.13
C VAL A 28 6.30 0.96 -7.61
N ASN A 29 6.31 -0.33 -7.92
CA ASN A 29 6.31 -0.78 -9.31
C ASN A 29 4.91 -1.24 -9.76
N GLN A 30 4.78 -1.41 -11.07
CA GLN A 30 3.52 -1.79 -11.70
C GLN A 30 3.04 -3.19 -11.28
N HIS A 31 3.96 -4.13 -10.99
CA HIS A 31 3.60 -5.45 -10.47
C HIS A 31 2.97 -5.35 -9.08
N ALA A 32 3.55 -4.55 -8.17
CA ALA A 32 2.98 -4.32 -6.86
C ALA A 32 1.57 -3.70 -6.94
N MET A 33 1.37 -2.73 -7.83
CA MET A 33 0.06 -2.09 -8.04
C MET A 33 -0.99 -3.07 -8.56
N ARG A 34 -0.66 -3.87 -9.58
CA ARG A 34 -1.57 -4.90 -10.13
C ARG A 34 -1.89 -5.99 -9.11
N PHE A 35 -0.88 -6.43 -8.36
CA PHE A 35 -1.12 -7.38 -7.28
C PHE A 35 -2.09 -6.82 -6.24
N LEU A 36 -1.89 -5.58 -5.79
CA LEU A 36 -2.79 -4.93 -4.82
C LEU A 36 -4.21 -4.80 -5.36
N GLU A 37 -4.39 -4.50 -6.62
CA GLU A 37 -5.70 -4.44 -7.26
C GLU A 37 -6.40 -5.79 -7.22
N ALA A 38 -5.75 -6.86 -7.69
CA ALA A 38 -6.28 -8.22 -7.63
C ALA A 38 -6.54 -8.68 -6.19
N PHE A 39 -5.64 -8.37 -5.25
CA PHE A 39 -5.79 -8.68 -3.84
C PHE A 39 -6.98 -7.96 -3.20
N ARG A 40 -7.23 -6.70 -3.55
CA ARG A 40 -8.41 -5.97 -3.04
C ARG A 40 -9.72 -6.59 -3.53
N ILE A 41 -9.76 -7.01 -4.79
CA ILE A 41 -10.91 -7.74 -5.33
C ILE A 41 -11.11 -9.07 -4.58
N TYR A 42 -10.02 -9.81 -4.32
CA TYR A 42 -10.06 -11.01 -3.48
C TYR A 42 -10.66 -10.69 -2.10
N CYS A 43 -10.22 -9.64 -1.42
CA CYS A 43 -10.74 -9.26 -0.10
C CYS A 43 -12.25 -8.95 -0.13
N VAL A 44 -12.77 -8.40 -1.23
CA VAL A 44 -14.21 -8.13 -1.39
C VAL A 44 -15.01 -9.43 -1.58
N LEU A 45 -14.43 -10.43 -2.23
CA LEU A 45 -15.10 -11.68 -2.56
C LEU A 45 -14.93 -12.76 -1.48
N ALA A 46 -13.87 -12.67 -0.68
CA ALA A 46 -13.59 -13.61 0.39
C ALA A 46 -14.59 -13.48 1.54
N ALA A 47 -14.87 -14.59 2.25
CA ALA A 47 -15.65 -14.55 3.45
C ALA A 47 -15.01 -13.66 4.52
N SER A 48 -15.76 -12.70 5.03
CA SER A 48 -15.28 -11.74 6.03
C SER A 48 -16.22 -11.75 7.26
N PRO A 49 -16.00 -12.67 8.21
CA PRO A 49 -16.76 -12.70 9.44
C PRO A 49 -16.49 -11.45 10.30
N ALA A 50 -17.39 -11.16 11.23
CA ALA A 50 -17.19 -10.08 12.18
C ALA A 50 -15.96 -10.36 13.07
N ILE A 51 -15.13 -9.36 13.26
CA ILE A 51 -13.91 -9.44 14.08
C ILE A 51 -14.30 -9.23 15.55
N ASP A 52 -13.95 -10.18 16.41
CA ASP A 52 -14.11 -10.05 17.86
C ASP A 52 -12.80 -9.54 18.55
N ALA A 53 -12.85 -9.41 19.89
CA ALA A 53 -11.69 -8.95 20.65
C ALA A 53 -10.54 -9.99 20.67
N GLY A 54 -10.81 -11.28 20.42
CA GLY A 54 -9.81 -12.33 20.27
C GLY A 54 -9.07 -12.18 18.96
N ASP A 55 -9.83 -12.08 17.87
CA ASP A 55 -9.32 -11.87 16.51
C ASP A 55 -8.46 -10.61 16.42
N TRP A 56 -8.93 -9.53 17.05
CA TRP A 56 -8.15 -8.27 17.07
C TRP A 56 -6.79 -8.42 17.74
N ARG A 57 -6.70 -9.17 18.85
CA ARG A 57 -5.42 -9.44 19.50
C ARG A 57 -4.50 -10.29 18.62
N GLU A 58 -5.07 -11.30 17.95
CA GLU A 58 -4.33 -12.18 17.06
C GLU A 58 -3.80 -11.41 15.82
N ILE A 59 -4.64 -10.60 15.20
CA ILE A 59 -4.25 -9.71 14.08
C ILE A 59 -3.13 -8.75 14.50
N SER A 60 -3.28 -8.10 15.66
CA SER A 60 -2.28 -7.15 16.17
C SER A 60 -0.94 -7.82 16.49
N HIS A 61 -0.98 -9.03 17.08
CA HIS A 61 0.19 -9.87 17.34
C HIS A 61 0.89 -10.23 16.02
N ASN A 62 0.15 -10.80 15.08
CA ASN A 62 0.66 -11.21 13.78
C ASN A 62 1.31 -10.04 13.02
N HIS A 63 0.66 -8.89 13.01
CA HIS A 63 1.20 -7.68 12.37
C HIS A 63 2.55 -7.26 12.98
N GLY A 64 2.62 -7.18 14.32
CA GLY A 64 3.85 -6.79 15.01
C GLY A 64 4.99 -7.80 14.87
N GLU A 65 4.68 -9.09 14.91
CA GLU A 65 5.70 -10.14 14.76
C GLU A 65 6.17 -10.30 13.31
N THR A 66 5.29 -10.14 12.33
CA THR A 66 5.68 -10.16 10.91
C THR A 66 6.66 -9.02 10.59
N ALA A 67 6.46 -7.84 11.14
CA ALA A 67 7.37 -6.72 10.95
C ALA A 67 8.81 -7.02 11.46
N ARG A 68 8.94 -7.88 12.47
CA ARG A 68 10.24 -8.26 13.06
C ARG A 68 10.84 -9.50 12.43
N ASN A 69 10.03 -10.49 12.16
CA ASN A 69 10.46 -11.87 11.89
C ASN A 69 9.96 -12.41 10.52
N GLY A 70 9.26 -11.62 9.72
CA GLY A 70 8.57 -12.07 8.51
C GLY A 70 9.48 -12.68 7.43
N ARG A 71 10.80 -12.45 7.48
CA ARG A 71 11.77 -13.08 6.58
C ARG A 71 12.38 -14.39 7.12
N ASP A 72 12.07 -14.79 8.34
CA ASP A 72 12.50 -16.08 8.88
C ASP A 72 11.64 -17.19 8.26
N PRO A 73 12.23 -18.16 7.52
CA PRO A 73 11.48 -19.25 6.91
C PRO A 73 10.73 -20.13 7.93
N ALA A 74 11.17 -20.14 9.19
CA ALA A 74 10.52 -20.88 10.27
C ALA A 74 9.41 -20.08 10.96
N PHE A 75 9.22 -18.82 10.59
CA PHE A 75 8.25 -17.92 11.25
C PHE A 75 6.82 -18.41 11.10
N ARG A 76 6.06 -18.31 12.21
CA ARG A 76 4.68 -18.74 12.30
C ARG A 76 3.78 -17.63 12.78
N LEU A 77 2.58 -17.60 12.21
CA LEU A 77 1.48 -16.72 12.56
C LEU A 77 0.45 -17.47 13.40
N LEU A 78 -0.41 -16.73 14.06
CA LEU A 78 -1.64 -17.25 14.66
C LEU A 78 -2.79 -17.16 13.66
N ARG A 79 -3.57 -18.24 13.53
CA ARG A 79 -4.79 -18.31 12.73
C ARG A 79 -5.81 -19.18 13.50
N ASP A 80 -6.87 -18.57 13.97
CA ASP A 80 -7.88 -19.25 14.83
C ASP A 80 -7.24 -19.92 16.06
N GLY A 81 -6.34 -19.24 16.74
CA GLY A 81 -5.60 -19.72 17.91
C GLY A 81 -4.55 -20.79 17.63
N LYS A 82 -4.28 -21.13 16.36
CA LYS A 82 -3.28 -22.14 15.95
C LYS A 82 -2.11 -21.51 15.25
N GLN A 83 -0.92 -22.09 15.44
CA GLN A 83 0.27 -21.68 14.70
C GLN A 83 0.26 -22.24 13.29
N VAL A 84 0.36 -21.37 12.30
CA VAL A 84 0.49 -21.69 10.88
C VAL A 84 1.78 -21.08 10.31
N SER A 85 2.40 -21.71 9.32
CA SER A 85 3.53 -21.13 8.63
C SER A 85 3.11 -19.86 7.87
N LEU A 86 3.90 -18.78 7.98
CA LEU A 86 3.69 -17.57 7.17
C LEU A 86 3.68 -17.92 5.68
N ALA A 87 4.69 -18.67 5.21
CA ALA A 87 4.81 -19.05 3.80
C ALA A 87 3.59 -19.86 3.33
N ALA A 88 3.14 -20.87 4.10
CA ALA A 88 2.01 -21.68 3.73
C ALA A 88 0.72 -20.84 3.63
N TRP A 89 0.45 -19.96 4.60
CA TRP A 89 -0.74 -19.11 4.57
C TRP A 89 -0.68 -18.05 3.46
N ALA A 90 0.50 -17.46 3.22
CA ALA A 90 0.70 -16.53 2.12
C ALA A 90 0.48 -17.22 0.76
N THR A 91 0.95 -18.46 0.59
CA THR A 91 0.73 -19.26 -0.63
C THR A 91 -0.76 -19.50 -0.89
N GLU A 92 -1.54 -19.90 0.15
CA GLU A 92 -3.00 -20.06 0.02
C GLU A 92 -3.66 -18.77 -0.54
N ILE A 93 -3.33 -17.62 0.04
CA ILE A 93 -3.90 -16.33 -0.37
C ILE A 93 -3.46 -15.98 -1.80
N VAL A 94 -2.20 -16.17 -2.13
CA VAL A 94 -1.66 -15.85 -3.47
C VAL A 94 -2.29 -16.72 -4.56
N GLU A 95 -2.60 -17.99 -4.27
CA GLU A 95 -3.32 -18.88 -5.20
C GLU A 95 -4.74 -18.36 -5.49
N ASP A 96 -5.47 -17.92 -4.47
CA ASP A 96 -6.80 -17.31 -4.65
C ASP A 96 -6.72 -15.99 -5.44
N VAL A 97 -5.74 -15.14 -5.13
CA VAL A 97 -5.49 -13.89 -5.85
C VAL A 97 -5.11 -14.15 -7.31
N ARG A 98 -4.36 -15.23 -7.58
CA ARG A 98 -4.01 -15.66 -8.95
C ARG A 98 -5.26 -15.99 -9.78
N ALA A 99 -6.26 -16.63 -9.16
CA ALA A 99 -7.53 -16.89 -9.86
C ALA A 99 -8.23 -15.59 -10.27
N ILE A 100 -8.22 -14.58 -9.40
CA ILE A 100 -8.75 -13.23 -9.71
C ILE A 100 -7.93 -12.56 -10.83
N ALA A 101 -6.60 -12.58 -10.72
CA ALA A 101 -5.70 -12.03 -11.75
C ALA A 101 -5.98 -12.63 -13.13
N GLY A 102 -6.16 -13.94 -13.21
CA GLY A 102 -6.54 -14.62 -14.46
C GLY A 102 -7.93 -14.23 -15.00
N LEU A 103 -8.86 -13.79 -14.14
CA LEU A 103 -10.14 -13.23 -14.61
C LEU A 103 -9.94 -11.84 -15.22
N ILE A 104 -9.14 -10.99 -14.60
CA ILE A 104 -8.84 -9.64 -15.10
C ILE A 104 -8.11 -9.74 -16.44
N ASP A 105 -7.05 -10.55 -16.53
CA ASP A 105 -6.27 -10.75 -17.76
C ASP A 105 -7.14 -11.27 -18.93
N ARG A 106 -8.15 -12.12 -18.66
CA ARG A 106 -9.12 -12.53 -19.70
C ARG A 106 -10.00 -11.39 -20.20
N GLY A 107 -10.29 -10.41 -19.36
CA GLY A 107 -11.07 -9.23 -19.71
C GLY A 107 -10.26 -8.18 -20.47
N GLU A 108 -9.01 -7.95 -20.04
CA GLU A 108 -8.14 -6.91 -20.60
C GLU A 108 -7.27 -7.42 -21.77
N GLY A 109 -7.03 -8.72 -21.84
CA GLY A 109 -6.09 -9.36 -22.75
C GLY A 109 -4.65 -9.35 -22.22
N GLY A 110 -3.95 -10.49 -22.33
CA GLY A 110 -2.58 -10.65 -21.87
C GLY A 110 -2.47 -11.44 -20.55
N ASP A 111 -1.38 -11.22 -19.80
CA ASP A 111 -1.02 -11.95 -18.58
C ASP A 111 -0.42 -11.04 -17.50
N ALA A 112 -0.67 -9.75 -17.58
CA ALA A 112 -0.02 -8.74 -16.76
C ALA A 112 -0.34 -8.86 -15.27
N TYR A 113 -1.55 -9.27 -14.90
CA TYR A 113 -1.97 -9.48 -13.53
C TYR A 113 -1.47 -10.82 -12.97
N VAL A 114 -1.54 -11.88 -13.75
CA VAL A 114 -0.96 -13.19 -13.36
C VAL A 114 0.54 -13.04 -13.17
N SER A 115 1.25 -12.38 -14.08
CA SER A 115 2.69 -12.10 -13.93
C SER A 115 3.00 -11.28 -12.67
N ALA A 116 2.14 -10.34 -12.30
CA ALA A 116 2.29 -9.56 -11.07
C ALA A 116 2.13 -10.42 -9.81
N VAL A 117 1.18 -11.34 -9.81
CA VAL A 117 0.97 -12.29 -8.70
C VAL A 117 2.15 -13.27 -8.61
N ASP A 118 2.67 -13.76 -9.75
CA ASP A 118 3.84 -14.63 -9.79
C ASP A 118 5.09 -13.96 -9.20
N ALA A 119 5.27 -12.67 -9.48
CA ALA A 119 6.35 -11.88 -8.91
C ALA A 119 6.26 -11.78 -7.38
N GLN A 120 5.06 -11.72 -6.80
CA GLN A 120 4.89 -11.74 -5.33
C GLN A 120 5.04 -13.16 -4.76
N ALA A 121 4.54 -14.18 -5.46
CA ALA A 121 4.73 -15.58 -5.07
C ALA A 121 6.20 -15.93 -4.93
N ALA A 122 7.05 -15.49 -5.85
CA ALA A 122 8.49 -15.72 -5.81
C ALA A 122 9.17 -15.16 -4.54
N LEU A 123 8.62 -14.09 -3.93
CA LEU A 123 9.13 -13.54 -2.67
C LEU A 123 8.77 -14.38 -1.44
N ILE A 124 7.76 -15.24 -1.55
CA ILE A 124 7.42 -16.23 -0.51
C ILE A 124 8.44 -17.35 -0.51
N ASP A 125 8.86 -17.79 -1.70
CA ASP A 125 9.85 -18.85 -1.88
C ASP A 125 11.28 -18.39 -1.56
N ASP A 126 11.58 -17.12 -1.84
CA ASP A 126 12.87 -16.48 -1.58
C ASP A 126 12.70 -15.16 -0.80
N PRO A 127 12.64 -15.22 0.55
CA PRO A 127 12.55 -14.03 1.39
C PRO A 127 13.72 -13.06 1.26
N ASP A 128 14.88 -13.52 0.78
CA ASP A 128 16.07 -12.70 0.57
C ASP A 128 15.97 -11.86 -0.72
N ALA A 129 15.05 -12.18 -1.61
CA ALA A 129 14.69 -11.36 -2.76
C ALA A 129 13.79 -10.14 -2.41
N THR A 130 13.25 -10.06 -1.19
CA THR A 130 12.41 -8.94 -0.76
C THR A 130 13.17 -7.60 -0.80
N PRO A 131 12.52 -6.47 -1.08
CA PRO A 131 13.18 -5.16 -1.10
C PRO A 131 13.97 -4.86 0.19
N SER A 132 13.45 -5.20 1.36
CA SER A 132 14.14 -4.99 2.64
C SER A 132 15.41 -5.83 2.78
N ALA A 133 15.41 -7.09 2.32
CA ALA A 133 16.60 -7.93 2.33
C ALA A 133 17.67 -7.39 1.36
N ARG A 134 17.25 -6.99 0.17
CA ARG A 134 18.14 -6.39 -0.84
C ARG A 134 18.80 -5.10 -0.34
N VAL A 135 18.08 -4.24 0.40
CA VAL A 135 18.66 -3.05 1.04
C VAL A 135 19.81 -3.43 1.96
N LEU A 136 19.59 -4.41 2.83
CA LEU A 136 20.62 -4.87 3.77
C LEU A 136 21.82 -5.50 3.05
N GLU A 137 21.58 -6.24 1.98
CA GLU A 137 22.65 -6.84 1.18
C GLU A 137 23.47 -5.79 0.43
N GLU A 138 22.84 -4.79 -0.18
CA GLU A 138 23.53 -3.67 -0.83
C GLU A 138 24.39 -2.89 0.16
N MET A 139 23.86 -2.62 1.36
CA MET A 139 24.62 -1.94 2.42
C MET A 139 25.85 -2.75 2.84
N ARG A 140 25.71 -4.08 3.01
CA ARG A 140 26.83 -4.95 3.35
C ARG A 140 27.86 -5.03 2.24
N ARG A 141 27.40 -5.20 0.99
CA ARG A 141 28.30 -5.31 -0.18
C ARG A 141 29.14 -4.06 -0.38
N ASN A 142 28.58 -2.88 -0.11
CA ASN A 142 29.24 -1.60 -0.30
C ASN A 142 29.90 -1.07 0.98
N ASP A 143 29.87 -1.84 2.08
CA ASP A 143 30.34 -1.42 3.41
C ASP A 143 29.86 -0.02 3.81
N THR A 144 28.56 0.22 3.67
CA THR A 144 27.96 1.56 3.86
C THR A 144 26.79 1.54 4.84
N GLY A 145 26.57 2.65 5.53
CA GLY A 145 25.38 2.86 6.36
C GLY A 145 24.16 3.26 5.54
N PHE A 146 22.97 3.13 6.15
CA PHE A 146 21.69 3.40 5.49
C PHE A 146 21.60 4.81 4.89
N PHE A 147 22.14 5.82 5.57
CA PHE A 147 22.11 7.19 5.05
C PHE A 147 22.83 7.32 3.70
N HIS A 148 24.02 6.77 3.57
CA HIS A 148 24.78 6.83 2.31
C HIS A 148 24.11 6.03 1.22
N PHE A 149 23.64 4.81 1.54
CA PHE A 149 22.85 4.00 0.62
C PHE A 149 21.63 4.79 0.10
N ALA A 150 20.82 5.38 0.99
CA ALA A 150 19.63 6.13 0.60
C ALA A 150 19.96 7.37 -0.24
N MET A 151 21.06 8.06 0.08
CA MET A 151 21.54 9.21 -0.71
C MET A 151 21.97 8.82 -2.12
N ASP A 152 22.62 7.67 -2.27
CA ASP A 152 23.06 7.19 -3.59
C ASP A 152 21.86 6.75 -4.43
N MET A 153 20.89 6.05 -3.83
CA MET A 153 19.62 5.73 -4.50
C MET A 153 18.89 7.01 -4.94
N ALA A 154 18.76 8.01 -4.05
CA ALA A 154 18.11 9.28 -4.37
C ALA A 154 18.80 10.05 -5.49
N ARG A 155 20.15 10.01 -5.57
CA ARG A 155 20.90 10.60 -6.68
C ARG A 155 20.62 9.88 -7.99
N GLY A 156 20.58 8.55 -7.98
CA GLY A 156 20.22 7.73 -9.14
C GLY A 156 18.81 8.05 -9.63
N HIS A 157 17.82 8.10 -8.73
CA HIS A 157 16.43 8.45 -9.07
C HIS A 157 16.32 9.88 -9.63
N LYS A 158 17.03 10.84 -9.03
CA LYS A 158 17.08 12.21 -9.57
C LYS A 158 17.64 12.25 -10.99
N GLN A 159 18.67 11.46 -11.28
CA GLN A 159 19.23 11.37 -12.63
C GLN A 159 18.21 10.73 -13.58
N TYR A 160 17.58 9.64 -13.21
CA TYR A 160 16.50 9.00 -13.96
C TYR A 160 15.42 10.00 -14.38
N PHE A 161 14.88 10.79 -13.43
CA PHE A 161 13.85 11.79 -13.74
C PHE A 161 14.34 12.94 -14.63
N ARG A 162 15.63 13.27 -14.60
CA ARG A 162 16.21 14.29 -15.49
C ARG A 162 16.40 13.81 -16.91
N GLU A 163 16.54 12.51 -17.11
CA GLU A 163 16.74 11.87 -18.41
C GLU A 163 15.44 11.43 -19.07
N LEU A 164 14.31 11.55 -18.36
CA LEU A 164 13.00 11.30 -18.96
C LEU A 164 12.73 12.28 -20.09
N GLU A 165 12.18 11.76 -21.18
CA GLU A 165 11.70 12.62 -22.26
C GLU A 165 10.63 13.60 -21.75
N PRO A 166 10.65 14.86 -22.20
CA PRO A 166 9.60 15.81 -21.87
C PRO A 166 8.22 15.27 -22.27
N LEU A 167 7.22 15.62 -21.47
CA LEU A 167 5.84 15.29 -21.83
C LEU A 167 5.47 15.93 -23.17
N ALA A 168 4.69 15.22 -24.00
CA ALA A 168 4.08 15.78 -25.18
C ALA A 168 3.22 17.01 -24.82
N ASP A 169 3.21 18.01 -25.70
CA ASP A 169 2.58 19.32 -25.43
C ASP A 169 1.09 19.21 -25.04
N ASP A 170 0.36 18.31 -25.68
CA ASP A 170 -1.06 18.05 -25.36
C ASP A 170 -1.23 17.53 -23.94
N ARG A 171 -0.37 16.63 -23.49
CA ARG A 171 -0.38 16.06 -22.14
C ARG A 171 0.05 17.09 -21.09
N LEU A 172 1.06 17.88 -21.40
CA LEU A 172 1.51 19.00 -20.57
C LEU A 172 0.39 20.03 -20.38
N ALA A 173 -0.36 20.34 -21.43
CA ALA A 173 -1.49 21.26 -21.38
C ALA A 173 -2.59 20.75 -20.45
N VAL A 174 -2.91 19.44 -20.46
CA VAL A 174 -3.88 18.83 -19.54
C VAL A 174 -3.45 19.00 -18.08
N TYR A 175 -2.20 18.68 -17.76
CA TYR A 175 -1.70 18.83 -16.39
C TYR A 175 -1.64 20.28 -15.92
N THR A 176 -1.25 21.19 -16.80
CA THR A 176 -1.22 22.64 -16.50
C THR A 176 -2.63 23.19 -16.25
N SER A 177 -3.58 22.79 -17.08
CA SER A 177 -4.99 23.17 -16.91
C SER A 177 -5.55 22.64 -15.60
N GLU A 178 -5.27 21.37 -15.26
CA GLU A 178 -5.74 20.76 -14.01
C GLU A 178 -5.12 21.43 -12.78
N ALA A 179 -3.82 21.76 -12.82
CA ALA A 179 -3.16 22.49 -11.75
C ALA A 179 -3.80 23.87 -11.50
N THR A 180 -4.10 24.60 -12.58
CA THR A 180 -4.78 25.90 -12.50
C THR A 180 -6.19 25.74 -11.88
N ARG A 181 -6.97 24.78 -12.39
CA ARG A 181 -8.31 24.49 -11.88
C ARG A 181 -8.31 24.09 -10.41
N SER A 182 -7.32 23.29 -9.99
CA SER A 182 -7.16 22.87 -8.60
C SER A 182 -6.93 24.05 -7.64
N ILE A 183 -6.09 25.01 -8.05
CA ILE A 183 -5.84 26.23 -7.28
C ILE A 183 -7.10 27.09 -7.18
N GLU A 184 -7.82 27.28 -8.29
CA GLU A 184 -9.08 28.02 -8.30
C GLU A 184 -10.14 27.37 -7.40
N GLN A 185 -10.26 26.05 -7.43
CA GLN A 185 -11.15 25.31 -6.55
C GLN A 185 -10.76 25.43 -5.07
N GLN A 186 -9.48 25.38 -4.75
CA GLN A 186 -9.00 25.62 -3.39
C GLN A 186 -9.42 27.00 -2.90
N GLN A 187 -9.22 28.04 -3.70
CA GLN A 187 -9.61 29.40 -3.35
C GLN A 187 -11.14 29.54 -3.13
N LEU A 188 -11.94 28.85 -3.93
CA LEU A 188 -13.40 28.82 -3.75
C LEU A 188 -13.82 28.14 -2.44
N VAL A 189 -13.16 27.01 -2.09
CA VAL A 189 -13.41 26.32 -0.82
C VAL A 189 -13.02 27.22 0.36
N GLU A 190 -11.83 27.82 0.33
CA GLU A 190 -11.36 28.73 1.39
C GLU A 190 -12.28 29.97 1.54
N ALA A 191 -12.80 30.50 0.42
CA ALA A 191 -13.75 31.63 0.45
C ALA A 191 -15.13 31.24 0.94
N SER A 192 -15.48 29.97 0.94
CA SER A 192 -16.77 29.46 1.43
C SER A 192 -16.79 29.14 2.92
N ASP A 193 -15.65 29.25 3.60
CA ASP A 193 -15.56 29.02 5.04
C ASP A 193 -16.35 30.11 5.81
N GLU A 194 -17.39 29.68 6.53
CA GLU A 194 -18.29 30.59 7.29
C GLU A 194 -17.86 30.73 8.76
N ILE A 195 -17.00 29.83 9.24
CA ILE A 195 -16.53 29.79 10.63
C ILE A 195 -15.00 29.75 10.70
N SER A 196 -14.45 30.26 11.81
CA SER A 196 -13.02 30.15 12.05
C SER A 196 -12.59 28.71 12.32
N PHE A 197 -11.30 28.42 12.15
CA PHE A 197 -10.73 27.10 12.46
C PHE A 197 -10.95 26.71 13.93
N ASP A 198 -10.85 27.66 14.86
CA ASP A 198 -11.09 27.41 16.28
C ASP A 198 -12.55 27.05 16.57
N GLU A 199 -13.50 27.72 15.94
CA GLU A 199 -14.92 27.38 16.05
C GLU A 199 -15.23 26.02 15.43
N TYR A 200 -14.62 25.70 14.27
CA TYR A 200 -14.72 24.38 13.68
C TYR A 200 -14.19 23.29 14.62
N LEU A 201 -13.03 23.48 15.25
CA LEU A 201 -12.49 22.52 16.21
C LEU A 201 -13.41 22.32 17.42
N GLN A 202 -14.00 23.40 17.95
CA GLN A 202 -14.95 23.29 19.06
C GLN A 202 -16.18 22.46 18.67
N GLN A 203 -16.75 22.69 17.49
CA GLN A 203 -17.88 21.93 16.97
C GLN A 203 -17.49 20.45 16.76
N TYR A 204 -16.36 20.20 16.11
CA TYR A 204 -15.87 18.86 15.81
C TYR A 204 -15.67 18.00 17.08
N PHE A 205 -15.09 18.57 18.12
CA PHE A 205 -14.89 17.85 19.39
C PHE A 205 -16.16 17.74 20.23
N SER A 206 -17.08 18.71 20.16
CA SER A 206 -18.36 18.62 20.84
C SER A 206 -19.25 17.50 20.29
N GLU A 207 -19.22 17.28 18.97
CA GLU A 207 -19.93 16.16 18.33
C GLU A 207 -19.35 14.78 18.72
N GLN A 208 -18.07 14.72 19.08
CA GLN A 208 -17.43 13.46 19.54
C GLN A 208 -17.73 13.15 21.02
N GLY A 209 -18.02 14.16 21.84
CA GLY A 209 -18.31 14.01 23.27
C GLY A 209 -19.72 13.49 23.60
N CYS A 210 -20.60 13.33 22.61
CA CYS A 210 -21.97 12.85 22.81
C CYS A 210 -22.13 11.33 22.75
N CYS A 211 -21.06 10.55 22.91
CA CYS A 211 -21.05 9.09 22.77
C CYS A 211 -20.31 8.38 23.91
N ASP A 212 -20.50 8.85 25.17
CA ASP A 212 -20.18 8.07 26.39
C ASP A 212 -21.44 7.36 26.91
#